data_fa1c636fbcf0b3ba4312c6c32468d339
#
_entry.id   fa1c636fbcf0b3ba4312c6c32468d339
#
_cell.length_a   1.000
_cell.length_b   1.000
_cell.length_c   1.000
_cell.angle_alpha   90.00
_cell.angle_beta   90.00
_cell.angle_gamma   90.00
#
_symmetry.space_group_name_H-M   'P 1'
#
loop_
_entity.id
_entity.type
_entity.pdbx_description
1 polymer ?
#
loop_
_entity_poly.entity_id
_entity_poly.type
_entity_poly.pdbx_seq_one_letter_code
_entity_poly.pdbx_strand_id
1 'polypeptide(L)'
;MFYTSLLQDLLRTNSVEINLFLYAENKYVRPLQQLLASLGFFTLPEKQTLEQTNQIFDHTLLKAIKKFNQKNKISGDGARLKAYSLWRMLQCQEIIPFVKIIASFTGDTSGWQKETHFLYDPLQKVLSFLDYKEDTLSQSMERFCIYHGLIYTTDSLGNTIRQHLTEAISMYLGDYFYAPENREYTENKPLSNEIAPTLSIIETPDNRISINDGQIQLVLTKKDPGVYWIGNEEVGIFLQRYPGEVNPSISKICLQVINQVARNEGKLDAINTYDQAFLSVGIFQWTLGTSTNAGELPALLKKVKIKYPEKYATWFTPLGIDIAEETDETTGFITLQGERIATLEQKEAFRRPFWAFQFWKVLMQPEFQAIQIEHAHDRFKNFYFKPEPKGLPYPLYQIITSSYGVALLLDMHVNRPGWVNPCIGLALAENANYASPDHWGTQEEAQILDSYLRIRATYTDGRYASMTSANERANQIGLAKQNGLLSRERGSFEYLTNQWEGFGMKGNRGMITPPPGYKPEDYQDIEQ
;
A
#
# COMPACT_ATOMS: atom_id res chain seq x y z
N MET A 1 12.67 14.14 -35.32
CA MET A 1 11.80 13.27 -36.15
C MET A 1 12.43 11.91 -36.50
N PHE A 2 13.71 11.79 -36.81
CA PHE A 2 14.35 10.52 -37.21
C PHE A 2 14.41 9.43 -36.12
N TYR A 3 14.41 9.78 -34.84
CA TYR A 3 14.63 8.83 -33.75
C TYR A 3 13.36 8.10 -33.29
N THR A 4 12.20 8.72 -33.50
CA THR A 4 10.89 8.11 -33.22
C THR A 4 10.60 6.94 -34.18
N SER A 5 11.07 7.03 -35.44
CA SER A 5 10.89 5.96 -36.41
C SER A 5 11.64 4.69 -36.03
N LEU A 6 12.88 4.79 -35.50
CA LEU A 6 13.66 3.63 -35.08
C LEU A 6 13.01 2.88 -33.91
N LEU A 7 12.42 3.60 -32.94
CA LEU A 7 11.71 3.01 -31.82
C LEU A 7 10.33 2.46 -32.24
N GLN A 8 9.66 3.09 -33.20
CA GLN A 8 8.43 2.60 -33.79
C GLN A 8 8.66 1.34 -34.63
N ASP A 9 9.75 1.28 -35.40
CA ASP A 9 10.13 0.08 -36.15
C ASP A 9 10.44 -1.10 -35.24
N LEU A 10 11.03 -0.83 -34.08
CA LEU A 10 11.27 -1.85 -33.05
C LEU A 10 9.96 -2.46 -32.53
N LEU A 11 8.94 -1.64 -32.29
CA LEU A 11 7.62 -2.13 -31.86
C LEU A 11 6.92 -2.95 -32.95
N ARG A 12 7.15 -2.62 -34.24
CA ARG A 12 6.58 -3.35 -35.38
C ARG A 12 7.22 -4.73 -35.58
N THR A 13 8.46 -4.92 -35.16
CA THR A 13 9.18 -6.20 -35.32
C THR A 13 8.86 -7.25 -34.28
N ASN A 14 7.86 -7.04 -33.41
CA ASN A 14 7.43 -7.94 -32.33
C ASN A 14 8.54 -8.36 -31.36
N SER A 15 9.62 -7.58 -31.23
CA SER A 15 10.65 -7.79 -30.21
C SER A 15 10.05 -7.44 -28.86
N VAL A 16 9.77 -8.45 -28.04
CA VAL A 16 9.08 -8.27 -26.75
C VAL A 16 9.94 -7.54 -25.72
N GLU A 17 11.27 -7.59 -25.87
CA GLU A 17 12.22 -6.98 -24.92
C GLU A 17 13.50 -6.52 -25.62
N ILE A 18 14.01 -5.35 -25.20
CA ILE A 18 15.38 -4.90 -25.52
C ILE A 18 16.24 -5.13 -24.28
N ASN A 19 17.24 -5.99 -24.39
CA ASN A 19 18.25 -6.15 -23.35
C ASN A 19 19.27 -5.01 -23.43
N LEU A 20 19.25 -4.13 -22.44
CA LEU A 20 20.22 -3.05 -22.29
C LEU A 20 21.26 -3.50 -21.25
N PHE A 21 22.47 -3.78 -21.70
CA PHE A 21 23.55 -4.15 -20.79
C PHE A 21 24.25 -2.89 -20.28
N LEU A 22 24.37 -2.76 -18.97
CA LEU A 22 25.02 -1.62 -18.34
C LEU A 22 26.46 -1.46 -18.87
N TYR A 23 26.80 -0.23 -19.25
CA TYR A 23 28.07 0.16 -19.89
C TYR A 23 28.33 -0.44 -21.29
N ALA A 24 27.34 -1.08 -21.90
CA ALA A 24 27.45 -1.53 -23.28
C ALA A 24 26.90 -0.48 -24.26
N GLU A 25 27.51 -0.42 -25.45
CA GLU A 25 26.97 0.37 -26.55
C GLU A 25 25.71 -0.28 -27.13
N ASN A 26 24.70 0.55 -27.35
CA ASN A 26 23.45 0.09 -27.95
C ASN A 26 22.81 1.22 -28.78
N LYS A 27 22.51 0.92 -30.04
CA LYS A 27 21.89 1.88 -30.99
C LYS A 27 20.60 2.52 -30.53
N TYR A 28 19.90 1.91 -29.55
CA TYR A 28 18.65 2.42 -29.00
C TYR A 28 18.85 3.38 -27.82
N VAL A 29 20.05 3.46 -27.25
CA VAL A 29 20.35 4.30 -26.08
C VAL A 29 20.08 5.76 -26.38
N ARG A 30 20.60 6.28 -27.48
CA ARG A 30 20.42 7.68 -27.86
C ARG A 30 18.95 8.06 -28.13
N PRO A 31 18.18 7.29 -28.93
CA PRO A 31 16.75 7.50 -29.06
C PRO A 31 15.99 7.48 -27.74
N LEU A 32 16.35 6.59 -26.80
CA LEU A 32 15.73 6.51 -25.49
C LEU A 32 16.08 7.71 -24.60
N GLN A 33 17.32 8.19 -24.61
CA GLN A 33 17.72 9.40 -23.89
C GLN A 33 16.92 10.62 -24.37
N GLN A 34 16.77 10.77 -25.69
CA GLN A 34 16.00 11.86 -26.29
C GLN A 34 14.51 11.77 -25.94
N LEU A 35 13.93 10.56 -26.03
CA LEU A 35 12.53 10.31 -25.67
C LEU A 35 12.29 10.63 -24.19
N LEU A 36 13.10 10.10 -23.28
CA LEU A 36 12.99 10.35 -21.85
C LEU A 36 13.25 11.82 -21.46
N ALA A 37 14.14 12.52 -22.19
CA ALA A 37 14.36 13.94 -22.01
C ALA A 37 13.11 14.75 -22.42
N SER A 38 12.49 14.42 -23.56
CA SER A 38 11.23 15.07 -23.99
C SER A 38 10.07 14.83 -23.04
N LEU A 39 10.12 13.73 -22.27
CA LEU A 39 9.13 13.38 -21.25
C LEU A 39 9.49 13.91 -19.85
N GLY A 40 10.64 14.59 -19.69
CA GLY A 40 11.08 15.18 -18.43
C GLY A 40 11.72 14.21 -17.43
N PHE A 41 12.09 12.99 -17.85
CA PHE A 41 12.74 11.99 -16.98
C PHE A 41 14.26 11.96 -17.08
N PHE A 42 14.83 12.59 -18.08
CA PHE A 42 16.27 12.60 -18.35
C PHE A 42 16.75 14.03 -18.58
N THR A 43 17.82 14.43 -17.91
CA THR A 43 18.46 15.74 -18.12
C THR A 43 19.71 15.53 -18.97
N LEU A 44 19.76 16.19 -20.09
CA LEU A 44 20.97 16.21 -20.92
C LEU A 44 22.02 17.10 -20.23
N PRO A 45 23.31 16.70 -20.21
CA PRO A 45 24.37 17.55 -19.70
C PRO A 45 24.42 18.90 -20.45
N GLU A 46 24.53 20.01 -19.72
CA GLU A 46 24.42 21.40 -20.24
C GLU A 46 25.36 21.77 -21.40
N LYS A 47 26.37 20.96 -21.68
CA LYS A 47 27.38 21.22 -22.73
C LYS A 47 27.40 20.20 -23.88
N GLN A 48 26.51 19.22 -23.87
CA GLN A 48 26.44 18.23 -24.95
C GLN A 48 25.17 18.46 -25.77
N THR A 49 25.33 18.80 -27.02
CA THR A 49 24.24 18.72 -27.98
C THR A 49 23.73 17.27 -28.02
N LEU A 50 22.46 17.08 -28.33
CA LEU A 50 21.85 15.74 -28.50
C LEU A 50 22.67 14.82 -29.43
N GLU A 51 23.55 15.41 -30.28
CA GLU A 51 24.43 14.69 -31.19
C GLU A 51 25.69 14.10 -30.52
N GLN A 52 26.04 14.57 -29.33
CA GLN A 52 27.27 14.19 -28.61
C GLN A 52 26.99 13.22 -27.44
N THR A 53 25.77 12.79 -27.23
CA THR A 53 25.45 11.81 -26.19
C THR A 53 26.02 10.43 -26.56
N ASN A 54 26.73 9.82 -25.64
CA ASN A 54 27.27 8.47 -25.77
C ASN A 54 26.12 7.46 -26.00
N GLN A 55 26.36 6.49 -26.87
CA GLN A 55 25.43 5.35 -27.07
C GLN A 55 25.57 4.28 -25.97
N ILE A 56 26.28 4.61 -24.89
CA ILE A 56 26.50 3.71 -23.76
C ILE A 56 25.32 3.79 -22.80
N PHE A 57 24.74 2.62 -22.49
CA PHE A 57 23.71 2.49 -21.46
C PHE A 57 24.33 2.63 -20.07
N ASP A 58 24.09 3.75 -19.41
CA ASP A 58 24.66 4.08 -18.11
C ASP A 58 23.59 4.05 -16.97
N HIS A 59 24.05 4.23 -15.75
CA HIS A 59 23.18 4.31 -14.58
C HIS A 59 22.19 5.47 -14.63
N THR A 60 22.51 6.57 -15.31
CA THR A 60 21.63 7.74 -15.42
C THR A 60 20.43 7.40 -16.28
N LEU A 61 20.67 6.76 -17.43
CA LEU A 61 19.58 6.30 -18.29
C LEU A 61 18.75 5.19 -17.63
N LEU A 62 19.41 4.23 -16.95
CA LEU A 62 18.73 3.19 -16.19
C LEU A 62 17.79 3.79 -15.13
N LYS A 63 18.26 4.80 -14.38
CA LYS A 63 17.46 5.51 -13.37
C LYS A 63 16.26 6.23 -14.00
N ALA A 64 16.46 6.85 -15.15
CA ALA A 64 15.38 7.53 -15.89
C ALA A 64 14.30 6.54 -16.36
N ILE A 65 14.69 5.38 -16.91
CA ILE A 65 13.76 4.32 -17.31
C ILE A 65 12.98 3.78 -16.09
N LYS A 66 13.67 3.51 -14.99
CA LYS A 66 13.03 3.06 -13.75
C LYS A 66 12.00 4.07 -13.24
N LYS A 67 12.36 5.35 -13.21
CA LYS A 67 11.47 6.43 -12.77
C LYS A 67 10.25 6.57 -13.69
N PHE A 68 10.44 6.46 -15.01
CA PHE A 68 9.32 6.42 -15.96
C PHE A 68 8.41 5.21 -15.71
N ASN A 69 8.98 4.01 -15.62
CA ASN A 69 8.22 2.78 -15.37
C ASN A 69 7.42 2.87 -14.07
N GLN A 70 8.03 3.32 -12.99
CA GLN A 70 7.38 3.52 -11.69
C GLN A 70 6.19 4.48 -11.80
N LYS A 71 6.40 5.65 -12.41
CA LYS A 71 5.35 6.68 -12.57
C LYS A 71 4.20 6.21 -13.46
N ASN A 72 4.48 5.36 -14.44
CA ASN A 72 3.50 4.77 -15.34
C ASN A 72 2.99 3.38 -14.90
N LYS A 73 3.30 2.94 -13.67
CA LYS A 73 2.87 1.66 -13.09
C LYS A 73 3.29 0.44 -13.94
N ILE A 74 4.46 0.49 -14.56
CA ILE A 74 5.01 -0.57 -15.42
C ILE A 74 6.03 -1.37 -14.60
N SER A 75 5.84 -2.68 -14.50
CA SER A 75 6.78 -3.56 -13.81
C SER A 75 8.07 -3.77 -14.63
N GLY A 76 9.26 -3.64 -14.00
CA GLY A 76 10.55 -3.92 -14.62
C GLY A 76 11.70 -3.20 -13.93
N ASP A 77 12.90 -3.77 -14.03
CA ASP A 77 14.13 -3.24 -13.43
C ASP A 77 14.81 -2.12 -14.26
N GLY A 78 14.26 -1.83 -15.45
CA GLY A 78 14.81 -0.85 -16.40
C GLY A 78 15.98 -1.35 -17.23
N ALA A 79 16.64 -2.47 -16.86
CA ALA A 79 17.71 -3.08 -17.66
C ALA A 79 17.15 -3.89 -18.84
N ARG A 80 15.89 -4.35 -18.71
CA ARG A 80 15.11 -4.93 -19.80
C ARG A 80 13.98 -3.99 -20.16
N LEU A 81 14.13 -3.25 -21.24
CA LEU A 81 13.09 -2.37 -21.72
C LEU A 81 12.01 -3.20 -22.40
N LYS A 82 10.85 -3.32 -21.77
CA LYS A 82 9.69 -4.03 -22.32
C LYS A 82 9.05 -3.22 -23.45
N ALA A 83 8.50 -3.91 -24.45
CA ALA A 83 7.74 -3.28 -25.53
C ALA A 83 6.63 -2.35 -25.01
N TYR A 84 5.95 -2.75 -23.93
CA TYR A 84 4.93 -1.93 -23.28
C TYR A 84 5.47 -0.62 -22.70
N SER A 85 6.67 -0.62 -22.09
CA SER A 85 7.31 0.60 -21.59
C SER A 85 7.62 1.58 -22.72
N LEU A 86 8.17 1.06 -23.81
CA LEU A 86 8.48 1.86 -25.00
C LEU A 86 7.23 2.41 -25.66
N TRP A 87 6.20 1.58 -25.84
CA TRP A 87 4.91 1.99 -26.36
C TRP A 87 4.28 3.10 -25.50
N ARG A 88 4.32 2.96 -24.17
CA ARG A 88 3.79 3.98 -23.25
C ARG A 88 4.60 5.29 -23.31
N MET A 89 5.93 5.21 -23.44
CA MET A 89 6.77 6.40 -23.64
C MET A 89 6.37 7.16 -24.92
N LEU A 90 6.14 6.46 -26.02
CA LEU A 90 5.72 7.07 -27.28
C LEU A 90 4.33 7.68 -27.18
N GLN A 91 3.38 7.01 -26.51
CA GLN A 91 2.07 7.59 -26.24
C GLN A 91 2.15 8.88 -25.43
N CYS A 92 2.99 8.89 -24.36
CA CYS A 92 3.21 10.11 -23.58
C CYS A 92 3.80 11.22 -24.44
N GLN A 93 4.73 10.91 -25.35
CA GLN A 93 5.29 11.91 -26.27
C GLN A 93 4.25 12.46 -27.24
N GLU A 94 3.38 11.62 -27.80
CA GLU A 94 2.32 12.02 -28.73
C GLU A 94 1.27 12.92 -28.10
N ILE A 95 0.99 12.74 -26.78
CA ILE A 95 -0.07 13.51 -26.11
C ILE A 95 0.38 14.93 -25.68
N ILE A 96 1.68 15.16 -25.49
CA ILE A 96 2.24 16.43 -25.01
C ILE A 96 1.77 17.67 -25.81
N PRO A 97 1.81 17.67 -27.16
CA PRO A 97 1.34 18.82 -27.93
C PRO A 97 -0.13 19.18 -27.64
N PHE A 98 -0.98 18.18 -27.48
CA PHE A 98 -2.42 18.37 -27.22
C PHE A 98 -2.66 18.94 -25.81
N VAL A 99 -1.91 18.44 -24.81
CA VAL A 99 -1.94 18.98 -23.44
C VAL A 99 -1.53 20.46 -23.42
N LYS A 100 -0.45 20.83 -24.14
CA LYS A 100 0.00 22.22 -24.26
C LYS A 100 -1.07 23.10 -24.90
N ILE A 101 -1.75 22.62 -25.95
CA ILE A 101 -2.86 23.34 -26.60
C ILE A 101 -3.98 23.60 -25.58
N ILE A 102 -4.41 22.58 -24.84
CA ILE A 102 -5.48 22.71 -23.83
C ILE A 102 -5.09 23.68 -22.72
N ALA A 103 -3.86 23.58 -22.21
CA ALA A 103 -3.36 24.43 -21.14
C ALA A 103 -3.24 25.91 -21.54
N SER A 104 -2.76 26.20 -22.76
CA SER A 104 -2.49 27.55 -23.24
C SER A 104 -3.68 28.23 -23.90
N PHE A 105 -4.80 27.53 -24.07
CA PHE A 105 -5.96 28.09 -24.80
C PHE A 105 -6.65 29.19 -23.98
N THR A 106 -6.75 30.40 -24.55
CA THR A 106 -7.39 31.58 -23.93
C THR A 106 -8.65 32.04 -24.65
N GLY A 107 -9.05 31.32 -25.72
CA GLY A 107 -10.21 31.68 -26.54
C GLY A 107 -11.55 31.29 -25.94
N ASP A 108 -12.62 31.53 -26.72
CA ASP A 108 -13.97 31.12 -26.35
C ASP A 108 -14.08 29.58 -26.34
N THR A 109 -14.59 29.03 -25.26
CA THR A 109 -14.82 27.60 -25.09
C THR A 109 -16.27 27.17 -25.34
N SER A 110 -17.14 28.08 -25.77
CA SER A 110 -18.52 27.72 -26.12
C SER A 110 -18.55 26.77 -27.32
N GLY A 111 -19.34 25.71 -27.22
CA GLY A 111 -19.41 24.68 -28.26
C GLY A 111 -18.17 23.81 -28.44
N TRP A 112 -17.33 23.69 -27.42
CA TRP A 112 -16.10 22.88 -27.39
C TRP A 112 -16.32 21.41 -27.80
N GLN A 113 -17.52 20.89 -27.63
CA GLN A 113 -17.91 19.52 -27.99
C GLN A 113 -18.22 19.32 -29.50
N LYS A 114 -18.19 20.38 -30.29
CA LYS A 114 -18.39 20.30 -31.77
C LYS A 114 -17.06 19.95 -32.43
N GLU A 115 -17.10 19.02 -33.42
CA GLU A 115 -15.91 18.61 -34.19
C GLU A 115 -15.18 19.77 -34.85
N THR A 116 -15.88 20.87 -35.13
CA THR A 116 -15.32 22.09 -35.74
C THR A 116 -14.57 22.98 -34.72
N HIS A 117 -14.69 22.71 -33.42
CA HIS A 117 -14.03 23.53 -32.41
C HIS A 117 -12.54 23.16 -32.26
N PHE A 118 -11.69 24.16 -32.12
CA PHE A 118 -10.23 23.98 -32.02
C PHE A 118 -9.76 23.03 -30.91
N LEU A 119 -10.49 22.97 -29.80
CA LEU A 119 -10.17 22.05 -28.68
C LEU A 119 -10.73 20.64 -28.86
N TYR A 120 -11.58 20.35 -29.85
CA TYR A 120 -12.22 19.04 -29.97
C TYR A 120 -11.22 17.90 -30.07
N ASP A 121 -10.33 17.91 -31.07
CA ASP A 121 -9.30 16.89 -31.25
C ASP A 121 -8.32 16.80 -30.08
N PRO A 122 -7.78 17.92 -29.54
CA PRO A 122 -6.94 17.87 -28.33
C PRO A 122 -7.62 17.21 -27.14
N LEU A 123 -8.87 17.55 -26.84
CA LEU A 123 -9.62 16.99 -25.73
C LEU A 123 -9.91 15.50 -25.93
N GLN A 124 -10.34 15.10 -27.14
CA GLN A 124 -10.59 13.70 -27.46
C GLN A 124 -9.33 12.84 -27.28
N LYS A 125 -8.18 13.33 -27.74
CA LYS A 125 -6.88 12.66 -27.60
C LYS A 125 -6.47 12.51 -26.13
N VAL A 126 -6.57 13.61 -25.35
CA VAL A 126 -6.21 13.62 -23.94
C VAL A 126 -7.12 12.72 -23.10
N LEU A 127 -8.42 12.78 -23.30
CA LEU A 127 -9.37 11.93 -22.59
C LEU A 127 -9.21 10.45 -22.97
N SER A 128 -8.94 10.14 -24.24
CA SER A 128 -8.62 8.77 -24.67
C SER A 128 -7.33 8.24 -24.05
N PHE A 129 -6.29 9.08 -23.91
CA PHE A 129 -5.05 8.70 -23.24
C PHE A 129 -5.25 8.41 -21.75
N LEU A 130 -6.15 9.16 -21.10
CA LEU A 130 -6.52 9.00 -19.70
C LEU A 130 -7.56 7.89 -19.45
N ASP A 131 -7.97 7.17 -20.50
CA ASP A 131 -8.94 6.06 -20.45
C ASP A 131 -10.40 6.51 -20.15
N TYR A 132 -10.75 7.73 -20.55
CA TYR A 132 -12.12 8.29 -20.46
C TYR A 132 -12.85 8.31 -21.81
N LYS A 133 -12.50 7.42 -22.72
CA LYS A 133 -13.15 7.37 -24.05
C LYS A 133 -14.57 6.79 -23.94
N GLU A 134 -15.55 7.58 -24.40
CA GLU A 134 -16.96 7.22 -24.58
C GLU A 134 -17.40 7.48 -26.03
N ASP A 135 -18.68 7.27 -26.34
CA ASP A 135 -19.22 7.44 -27.71
C ASP A 135 -19.13 8.88 -28.21
N THR A 136 -19.26 9.85 -27.31
CA THR A 136 -19.13 11.28 -27.61
C THR A 136 -18.08 11.96 -26.71
N LEU A 137 -17.52 13.05 -27.22
CA LEU A 137 -16.58 13.88 -26.43
C LEU A 137 -17.23 14.43 -25.15
N SER A 138 -18.51 14.78 -25.23
CA SER A 138 -19.31 15.27 -24.09
C SER A 138 -19.40 14.21 -22.99
N GLN A 139 -19.73 12.96 -23.33
CA GLN A 139 -19.78 11.84 -22.37
C GLN A 139 -18.40 11.52 -21.79
N SER A 140 -17.35 11.56 -22.62
CA SER A 140 -15.98 11.35 -22.16
C SER A 140 -15.57 12.41 -21.13
N MET A 141 -15.92 13.68 -21.37
CA MET A 141 -15.65 14.78 -20.46
C MET A 141 -16.50 14.70 -19.19
N GLU A 142 -17.77 14.37 -19.30
CA GLU A 142 -18.66 14.15 -18.16
C GLU A 142 -18.10 13.07 -17.23
N ARG A 143 -17.69 11.92 -17.81
CA ARG A 143 -17.08 10.83 -17.06
C ARG A 143 -15.78 11.28 -16.36
N PHE A 144 -14.92 12.04 -17.05
CA PHE A 144 -13.73 12.62 -16.46
C PHE A 144 -14.09 13.55 -15.28
N CYS A 145 -15.04 14.46 -15.49
CA CYS A 145 -15.49 15.41 -14.47
C CYS A 145 -16.09 14.69 -13.25
N ILE A 146 -16.95 13.69 -13.46
CA ILE A 146 -17.52 12.87 -12.38
C ILE A 146 -16.41 12.19 -11.59
N TYR A 147 -15.45 11.58 -12.26
CA TYR A 147 -14.34 10.88 -11.60
C TYR A 147 -13.45 11.83 -10.78
N HIS A 148 -13.23 13.04 -11.28
CA HIS A 148 -12.40 14.06 -10.64
C HIS A 148 -13.21 15.04 -9.76
N GLY A 149 -14.51 14.83 -9.58
CA GLY A 149 -15.39 15.67 -8.76
C GLY A 149 -15.56 17.10 -9.25
N LEU A 150 -15.47 17.30 -10.55
CA LEU A 150 -15.60 18.58 -11.19
C LEU A 150 -17.06 18.84 -11.62
N ILE A 151 -17.49 20.10 -11.54
CA ILE A 151 -18.79 20.50 -12.07
C ILE A 151 -18.71 20.51 -13.60
N TYR A 152 -19.49 19.63 -14.22
CA TYR A 152 -19.60 19.55 -15.66
C TYR A 152 -20.75 20.42 -16.16
N THR A 153 -20.46 21.24 -17.17
CA THR A 153 -21.46 22.01 -17.93
C THR A 153 -21.22 21.81 -19.42
N THR A 154 -22.30 21.70 -20.20
CA THR A 154 -22.22 21.53 -21.67
C THR A 154 -21.89 22.84 -22.38
N ASP A 155 -22.10 23.99 -21.73
CA ASP A 155 -22.08 25.28 -22.42
C ASP A 155 -20.67 25.84 -22.61
N SER A 156 -19.76 25.55 -21.65
CA SER A 156 -18.37 26.02 -21.72
C SER A 156 -17.42 25.10 -20.99
N LEU A 157 -16.17 25.02 -21.49
CA LEU A 157 -15.09 24.30 -20.81
C LEU A 157 -14.35 25.23 -19.86
N GLY A 158 -14.66 25.14 -18.58
CA GLY A 158 -14.06 25.99 -17.54
C GLY A 158 -12.53 25.79 -17.39
N ASN A 159 -11.84 26.82 -16.89
CA ASN A 159 -10.39 26.75 -16.61
C ASN A 159 -10.02 25.63 -15.67
N THR A 160 -10.85 25.37 -14.66
CA THR A 160 -10.64 24.30 -13.67
C THR A 160 -10.58 22.93 -14.33
N ILE A 161 -11.48 22.61 -15.27
CA ILE A 161 -11.48 21.33 -15.99
C ILE A 161 -10.19 21.19 -16.82
N ARG A 162 -9.79 22.26 -17.55
CA ARG A 162 -8.58 22.24 -18.37
C ARG A 162 -7.31 22.07 -17.53
N GLN A 163 -7.25 22.71 -16.35
CA GLN A 163 -6.17 22.54 -15.41
C GLN A 163 -6.09 21.10 -14.90
N HIS A 164 -7.20 20.52 -14.49
CA HIS A 164 -7.23 19.11 -14.02
C HIS A 164 -6.86 18.11 -15.10
N LEU A 165 -7.24 18.34 -16.37
CA LEU A 165 -6.76 17.53 -17.49
C LEU A 165 -5.24 17.59 -17.63
N THR A 166 -4.67 18.78 -17.51
CA THR A 166 -3.21 19.00 -17.57
C THR A 166 -2.49 18.32 -16.39
N GLU A 167 -3.03 18.45 -15.20
CA GLU A 167 -2.51 17.81 -13.98
C GLU A 167 -2.59 16.28 -14.06
N ALA A 168 -3.71 15.73 -14.54
CA ALA A 168 -3.88 14.30 -14.74
C ALA A 168 -2.83 13.71 -15.70
N ILE A 169 -2.50 14.43 -16.78
CA ILE A 169 -1.42 14.01 -17.69
C ILE A 169 -0.06 14.15 -17.05
N SER A 170 0.18 15.19 -16.23
CA SER A 170 1.47 15.40 -15.58
C SER A 170 1.88 14.25 -14.66
N MET A 171 0.90 13.47 -14.18
CA MET A 171 1.16 12.26 -13.40
C MET A 171 1.94 11.19 -14.17
N TYR A 172 1.91 11.21 -15.49
CA TYR A 172 2.65 10.26 -16.35
C TYR A 172 3.99 10.78 -16.84
N LEU A 173 4.29 12.09 -16.60
CA LEU A 173 5.47 12.79 -17.11
C LEU A 173 6.50 13.03 -15.98
N GLY A 174 7.76 13.27 -16.35
CA GLY A 174 8.86 13.51 -15.41
C GLY A 174 8.85 14.92 -14.83
N ASP A 175 9.62 15.13 -13.77
CA ASP A 175 9.68 16.39 -13.01
C ASP A 175 10.22 17.58 -13.84
N TYR A 176 10.99 17.29 -14.89
CA TYR A 176 11.55 18.30 -15.79
C TYR A 176 10.61 18.69 -16.94
N PHE A 177 9.40 18.10 -16.98
CA PHE A 177 8.41 18.44 -18.02
C PHE A 177 7.97 19.92 -17.91
N TYR A 178 7.95 20.44 -16.70
CA TYR A 178 7.78 21.86 -16.42
C TYR A 178 9.16 22.53 -16.33
N ALA A 179 9.80 22.80 -17.50
CA ALA A 179 11.02 23.60 -17.55
C ALA A 179 10.77 25.04 -17.00
N PRO A 180 11.82 25.75 -16.52
CA PRO A 180 11.69 27.06 -15.86
C PRO A 180 10.87 28.12 -16.61
N GLU A 181 10.81 28.02 -17.92
CA GLU A 181 10.01 28.91 -18.80
C GLU A 181 8.51 28.83 -18.53
N ASN A 182 8.03 27.76 -17.92
CA ASN A 182 6.62 27.58 -17.54
C ASN A 182 6.38 27.83 -16.03
N ARG A 183 7.41 28.11 -15.23
CA ARG A 183 7.28 28.39 -13.79
C ARG A 183 6.72 29.78 -13.48
N GLU A 184 6.78 30.72 -14.40
CA GLU A 184 6.20 32.05 -14.19
C GLU A 184 4.69 32.06 -13.99
N TYR A 185 4.00 30.98 -14.35
CA TYR A 185 2.55 30.87 -14.18
C TYR A 185 2.10 30.37 -12.80
N THR A 186 3.01 29.79 -11.99
CA THR A 186 2.65 29.18 -10.69
C THR A 186 3.24 29.92 -9.47
N GLU A 187 4.27 30.77 -9.63
CA GLU A 187 4.96 31.39 -8.47
C GLU A 187 4.50 32.79 -8.09
N ASN A 188 3.68 33.48 -8.89
CA ASN A 188 3.30 34.90 -8.65
C ASN A 188 1.80 35.16 -8.46
N LYS A 189 1.02 34.20 -8.00
CA LYS A 189 -0.23 34.56 -7.31
C LYS A 189 -0.02 34.32 -5.81
N PRO A 190 -0.15 35.38 -4.97
CA PRO A 190 -0.40 35.14 -3.56
C PRO A 190 -1.62 34.22 -3.50
N LEU A 191 -1.53 33.20 -2.65
CA LEU A 191 -2.69 32.39 -2.24
C LEU A 191 -3.81 33.37 -1.83
N SER A 192 -4.57 33.84 -2.82
CA SER A 192 -5.87 34.43 -2.56
C SER A 192 -6.67 33.35 -1.84
N ASN A 193 -7.41 33.75 -0.85
CA ASN A 193 -8.35 32.96 -0.07
C ASN A 193 -9.32 32.19 -1.00
N GLU A 194 -8.80 31.28 -1.82
CA GLU A 194 -9.59 30.28 -2.52
C GLU A 194 -9.96 29.23 -1.48
N ILE A 195 -11.22 29.20 -1.19
CA ILE A 195 -11.94 28.22 -0.41
C ILE A 195 -11.29 26.86 -0.65
N ALA A 196 -10.70 26.27 0.40
CA ALA A 196 -10.22 24.90 0.37
C ALA A 196 -11.29 24.03 -0.31
N PRO A 197 -10.94 23.16 -1.27
CA PRO A 197 -11.92 22.37 -2.01
C PRO A 197 -12.91 21.76 -1.03
N THR A 198 -14.18 22.14 -1.19
CA THR A 198 -15.23 21.79 -0.24
C THR A 198 -15.41 20.29 -0.36
N LEU A 199 -15.02 19.54 0.67
CA LEU A 199 -15.21 18.10 0.72
C LEU A 199 -16.70 17.81 0.49
N SER A 200 -17.04 17.16 -0.61
CA SER A 200 -18.39 16.75 -0.93
C SER A 200 -18.65 15.36 -0.33
N ILE A 201 -19.66 15.24 0.52
CA ILE A 201 -20.09 13.97 1.10
C ILE A 201 -21.56 13.78 0.73
N ILE A 202 -21.83 12.77 -0.11
CA ILE A 202 -23.16 12.50 -0.65
C ILE A 202 -23.58 11.08 -0.27
N GLU A 203 -24.69 10.94 0.42
CA GLU A 203 -25.33 9.66 0.67
C GLU A 203 -26.20 9.28 -0.54
N THR A 204 -26.00 8.07 -1.06
CA THR A 204 -26.73 7.54 -2.20
C THR A 204 -27.84 6.58 -1.75
N PRO A 205 -28.93 6.40 -2.54
CA PRO A 205 -30.06 5.56 -2.15
C PRO A 205 -29.72 4.08 -1.92
N ASP A 206 -28.57 3.59 -2.46
CA ASP A 206 -28.08 2.21 -2.33
C ASP A 206 -27.25 1.99 -1.06
N ASN A 207 -27.43 2.82 -0.04
CA ASN A 207 -26.73 2.73 1.24
C ASN A 207 -25.20 2.91 1.14
N ARG A 208 -24.77 3.78 0.24
CA ARG A 208 -23.37 4.17 0.07
C ARG A 208 -23.15 5.64 0.39
N ILE A 209 -21.91 5.98 0.70
CA ILE A 209 -21.47 7.36 0.90
C ILE A 209 -20.35 7.64 -0.07
N SER A 210 -20.57 8.55 -1.00
CA SER A 210 -19.55 9.06 -1.92
C SER A 210 -18.90 10.29 -1.31
N ILE A 211 -17.57 10.27 -1.23
CA ILE A 211 -16.76 11.38 -0.70
C ILE A 211 -15.78 11.80 -1.76
N ASN A 212 -15.70 13.11 -2.00
CA ASN A 212 -14.84 13.68 -3.02
C ASN A 212 -14.24 15.00 -2.53
N ASP A 213 -12.92 15.18 -2.66
CA ASP A 213 -12.21 16.41 -2.30
C ASP A 213 -11.81 17.25 -3.54
N GLY A 214 -12.39 16.95 -4.69
CA GLY A 214 -12.06 17.59 -5.96
C GLY A 214 -10.88 16.95 -6.71
N GLN A 215 -10.12 16.05 -6.07
CA GLN A 215 -9.00 15.33 -6.67
C GLN A 215 -9.27 13.82 -6.77
N ILE A 216 -9.84 13.25 -5.73
CA ILE A 216 -10.13 11.82 -5.65
C ILE A 216 -11.50 11.57 -5.03
N GLN A 217 -12.09 10.45 -5.43
CA GLN A 217 -13.38 10.00 -4.92
C GLN A 217 -13.23 8.64 -4.25
N LEU A 218 -13.88 8.49 -3.11
CA LEU A 218 -14.05 7.21 -2.41
C LEU A 218 -15.53 6.94 -2.20
N VAL A 219 -15.96 5.71 -2.51
CA VAL A 219 -17.33 5.26 -2.26
C VAL A 219 -17.31 4.21 -1.16
N LEU A 220 -17.85 4.55 -0.01
CA LEU A 220 -17.91 3.73 1.19
C LEU A 220 -19.29 3.06 1.31
N THR A 221 -19.35 1.88 1.91
CA THR A 221 -20.60 1.28 2.36
C THR A 221 -21.01 1.92 3.68
N LYS A 222 -22.22 2.45 3.77
CA LYS A 222 -22.78 2.95 5.03
C LYS A 222 -23.09 1.78 5.96
N LYS A 223 -22.64 1.88 7.20
CA LYS A 223 -22.89 0.93 8.29
C LYS A 223 -23.15 1.74 9.55
N ASP A 224 -24.39 1.77 10.06
CA ASP A 224 -24.64 2.51 11.29
C ASP A 224 -23.83 1.95 12.46
N PRO A 225 -23.12 2.82 13.21
CA PRO A 225 -23.09 4.29 13.14
C PRO A 225 -21.94 4.89 12.27
N GLY A 226 -21.27 4.11 11.40
CA GLY A 226 -20.14 4.59 10.62
C GLY A 226 -20.14 4.13 9.17
N VAL A 227 -18.94 3.87 8.64
CA VAL A 227 -18.72 3.45 7.24
C VAL A 227 -17.73 2.30 7.16
N TYR A 228 -17.73 1.62 6.01
CA TYR A 228 -16.87 0.49 5.72
C TYR A 228 -16.33 0.52 4.29
N TRP A 229 -15.04 0.22 4.17
CA TRP A 229 -14.36 -0.06 2.91
C TRP A 229 -13.48 -1.30 3.05
N ILE A 230 -13.75 -2.34 2.26
CA ILE A 230 -13.00 -3.61 2.31
C ILE A 230 -11.56 -3.48 1.84
N GLY A 231 -11.26 -2.45 1.04
CA GLY A 231 -9.96 -2.26 0.41
C GLY A 231 -9.81 -2.99 -0.93
N ASN A 232 -8.77 -2.63 -1.66
CA ASN A 232 -8.39 -3.24 -2.94
C ASN A 232 -6.97 -3.80 -2.94
N GLU A 233 -6.04 -3.24 -2.14
CA GLU A 233 -4.62 -3.55 -2.20
C GLU A 233 -4.26 -4.73 -1.29
N GLU A 234 -3.92 -5.87 -1.87
CA GLU A 234 -3.44 -7.04 -1.14
C GLU A 234 -1.93 -6.96 -0.86
N VAL A 235 -1.50 -7.51 0.29
CA VAL A 235 -0.07 -7.56 0.68
C VAL A 235 0.79 -8.20 -0.40
N GLY A 236 0.35 -9.32 -0.98
CA GLY A 236 1.10 -10.02 -2.03
C GLY A 236 1.27 -9.18 -3.31
N ILE A 237 0.25 -8.40 -3.70
CA ILE A 237 0.29 -7.48 -4.84
C ILE A 237 1.23 -6.32 -4.54
N PHE A 238 1.14 -5.75 -3.35
CA PHE A 238 2.02 -4.67 -2.91
C PHE A 238 3.50 -5.09 -2.94
N LEU A 239 3.84 -6.26 -2.38
CA LEU A 239 5.22 -6.77 -2.36
C LEU A 239 5.78 -7.02 -3.77
N GLN A 240 4.94 -7.39 -4.74
CA GLN A 240 5.35 -7.51 -6.14
C GLN A 240 5.58 -6.15 -6.80
N ARG A 241 4.75 -5.17 -6.46
CA ARG A 241 4.80 -3.82 -7.04
C ARG A 241 5.93 -2.97 -6.46
N TYR A 242 6.20 -3.13 -5.17
CA TYR A 242 7.15 -2.33 -4.39
C TYR A 242 8.15 -3.19 -3.58
N PRO A 243 8.97 -4.04 -4.24
CA PRO A 243 9.81 -5.02 -3.55
C PRO A 243 10.91 -4.42 -2.68
N GLY A 244 11.19 -3.12 -2.81
CA GLY A 244 12.22 -2.41 -2.03
C GLY A 244 11.69 -1.53 -0.89
N GLU A 245 10.37 -1.45 -0.71
CA GLU A 245 9.78 -0.54 0.30
C GLU A 245 9.73 -1.15 1.71
N VAL A 246 9.61 -2.47 1.79
CA VAL A 246 9.61 -3.20 3.07
C VAL A 246 11.04 -3.53 3.51
N ASN A 247 11.28 -3.51 4.81
CA ASN A 247 12.59 -3.83 5.39
C ASN A 247 13.14 -5.17 4.86
N PRO A 248 14.31 -5.18 4.18
CA PRO A 248 14.87 -6.36 3.53
C PRO A 248 15.35 -7.45 4.53
N SER A 249 15.46 -7.12 5.81
CA SER A 249 15.78 -8.10 6.84
C SER A 249 14.61 -9.03 7.18
N ILE A 250 13.39 -8.71 6.79
CA ILE A 250 12.23 -9.59 6.98
C ILE A 250 12.32 -10.76 6.00
N SER A 251 12.22 -11.98 6.49
CA SER A 251 12.32 -13.16 5.64
C SER A 251 11.14 -13.28 4.67
N LYS A 252 11.36 -13.94 3.53
CA LYS A 252 10.29 -14.22 2.55
C LYS A 252 9.17 -15.05 3.16
N ILE A 253 9.51 -16.01 4.03
CA ILE A 253 8.49 -16.87 4.65
C ILE A 253 7.69 -16.10 5.71
N CYS A 254 8.30 -15.17 6.44
CA CYS A 254 7.57 -14.29 7.35
C CYS A 254 6.60 -13.37 6.59
N LEU A 255 7.03 -12.76 5.48
CA LEU A 255 6.16 -11.98 4.60
C LEU A 255 5.00 -12.83 4.05
N GLN A 256 5.27 -14.11 3.73
CA GLN A 256 4.25 -15.04 3.27
C GLN A 256 3.23 -15.36 4.38
N VAL A 257 3.69 -15.58 5.62
CA VAL A 257 2.81 -15.77 6.78
C VAL A 257 1.91 -14.55 6.98
N ILE A 258 2.46 -13.33 6.99
CA ILE A 258 1.69 -12.09 7.11
C ILE A 258 0.65 -11.96 5.98
N ASN A 259 1.06 -12.22 4.73
CA ASN A 259 0.16 -12.15 3.58
C ASN A 259 -1.02 -13.13 3.69
N GLN A 260 -0.79 -14.36 4.16
CA GLN A 260 -1.87 -15.34 4.30
C GLN A 260 -2.84 -15.00 5.43
N VAL A 261 -2.36 -14.44 6.53
CA VAL A 261 -3.22 -13.97 7.64
C VAL A 261 -4.01 -12.72 7.24
N ALA A 262 -3.38 -11.78 6.55
CA ALA A 262 -4.03 -10.55 6.06
C ALA A 262 -5.26 -10.86 5.19
N ARG A 263 -5.26 -11.95 4.43
CA ARG A 263 -6.42 -12.38 3.62
C ARG A 263 -7.68 -12.66 4.44
N ASN A 264 -7.52 -13.00 5.71
CA ASN A 264 -8.64 -13.24 6.63
C ASN A 264 -9.14 -11.95 7.30
N GLU A 265 -8.37 -10.86 7.30
CA GLU A 265 -8.67 -9.65 8.08
C GLU A 265 -9.04 -8.45 7.21
N GLY A 266 -8.16 -8.07 6.30
CA GLY A 266 -8.36 -6.88 5.50
C GLY A 266 -7.27 -6.66 4.47
N LYS A 267 -7.39 -5.57 3.74
CA LYS A 267 -6.43 -5.12 2.75
C LYS A 267 -5.68 -3.89 3.24
N LEU A 268 -4.58 -3.54 2.57
CA LEU A 268 -3.72 -2.42 2.98
C LEU A 268 -4.44 -1.08 3.04
N ASP A 269 -5.49 -0.90 2.25
CA ASP A 269 -6.34 0.29 2.20
C ASP A 269 -7.73 0.12 2.83
N ALA A 270 -7.95 -0.96 3.60
CA ALA A 270 -9.22 -1.22 4.26
C ALA A 270 -9.50 -0.23 5.38
N ILE A 271 -10.76 0.15 5.54
CA ILE A 271 -11.24 1.04 6.62
C ILE A 271 -12.56 0.55 7.19
N ASN A 272 -12.66 0.63 8.50
CA ASN A 272 -13.88 0.35 9.27
C ASN A 272 -14.04 1.42 10.35
N THR A 273 -15.22 2.04 10.41
CA THR A 273 -15.56 3.00 11.46
C THR A 273 -16.90 2.69 12.16
N TYR A 274 -17.55 1.56 11.84
CA TYR A 274 -18.89 1.25 12.36
C TYR A 274 -18.89 0.41 13.65
N ASP A 275 -17.78 -0.28 13.96
CA ASP A 275 -17.70 -1.17 15.12
C ASP A 275 -17.30 -0.44 16.41
N GLN A 276 -17.03 -1.20 17.48
CA GLN A 276 -16.69 -0.65 18.79
C GLN A 276 -15.29 -0.01 18.87
N ALA A 277 -14.48 -0.15 17.80
CA ALA A 277 -13.14 0.41 17.72
C ALA A 277 -13.10 1.82 17.11
N PHE A 278 -14.26 2.37 16.66
CA PHE A 278 -14.46 3.72 16.12
C PHE A 278 -13.74 4.03 14.82
N LEU A 279 -12.50 3.59 14.67
CA LEU A 279 -11.67 3.64 13.46
C LEU A 279 -10.71 2.48 13.50
N SER A 280 -10.77 1.64 12.47
CA SER A 280 -9.83 0.54 12.22
C SER A 280 -9.33 0.62 10.78
N VAL A 281 -8.04 0.37 10.56
CA VAL A 281 -7.44 0.50 9.24
C VAL A 281 -6.50 -0.67 8.91
N GLY A 282 -6.38 -0.97 7.62
CA GLY A 282 -5.34 -1.81 7.07
C GLY A 282 -5.49 -3.31 7.30
N ILE A 283 -4.39 -4.04 7.08
CA ILE A 283 -4.37 -5.51 6.94
C ILE A 283 -4.76 -6.29 8.19
N PHE A 284 -4.55 -5.76 9.38
CA PHE A 284 -4.95 -6.37 10.65
C PHE A 284 -5.98 -5.53 11.39
N GLN A 285 -6.60 -4.58 10.71
CA GLN A 285 -7.60 -3.70 11.27
C GLN A 285 -7.12 -3.03 12.56
N TRP A 286 -5.92 -2.39 12.50
CA TRP A 286 -5.39 -1.63 13.64
C TRP A 286 -6.35 -0.56 14.09
N THR A 287 -6.68 -0.59 15.38
CA THR A 287 -7.79 0.16 15.95
C THR A 287 -7.36 1.44 16.66
N LEU A 288 -8.26 2.41 16.71
CA LEU A 288 -8.12 3.57 17.60
C LEU A 288 -8.30 3.18 19.09
N GLY A 289 -8.70 1.94 19.35
CA GLY A 289 -8.98 1.38 20.67
C GLY A 289 -10.46 1.39 21.02
N THR A 290 -10.90 0.33 21.69
CA THR A 290 -12.30 0.15 22.12
C THR A 290 -12.57 0.93 23.41
N SER A 291 -13.77 1.46 23.60
CA SER A 291 -14.14 2.22 24.80
C SER A 291 -13.08 3.29 25.14
N THR A 292 -12.57 3.29 26.36
CA THR A 292 -11.50 4.19 26.81
C THR A 292 -10.09 3.57 26.71
N ASN A 293 -9.98 2.36 26.14
CA ASN A 293 -8.72 1.66 26.04
C ASN A 293 -7.82 2.25 24.94
N ALA A 294 -6.52 2.08 25.10
CA ALA A 294 -5.53 2.36 24.07
C ALA A 294 -5.75 1.47 22.84
N GLY A 295 -5.33 1.93 21.67
CA GLY A 295 -5.42 1.18 20.42
C GLY A 295 -4.06 0.94 19.77
N GLU A 296 -4.00 0.04 18.80
CA GLU A 296 -2.77 -0.26 18.05
C GLU A 296 -2.50 0.76 16.92
N LEU A 297 -3.52 1.43 16.40
CA LEU A 297 -3.36 2.44 15.35
C LEU A 297 -2.40 3.57 15.75
N PRO A 298 -2.44 4.13 16.97
CA PRO A 298 -1.46 5.11 17.41
C PRO A 298 -0.01 4.62 17.36
N ALA A 299 0.26 3.35 17.73
CA ALA A 299 1.60 2.75 17.63
C ALA A 299 2.06 2.61 16.18
N LEU A 300 1.17 2.20 15.27
CA LEU A 300 1.44 2.20 13.82
C LEU A 300 1.79 3.62 13.32
N LEU A 301 1.00 4.63 13.71
CA LEU A 301 1.25 6.03 13.33
C LEU A 301 2.57 6.57 13.92
N LYS A 302 2.93 6.19 15.14
CA LYS A 302 4.22 6.50 15.76
C LYS A 302 5.37 5.97 14.90
N LYS A 303 5.28 4.73 14.43
CA LYS A 303 6.27 4.14 13.52
C LYS A 303 6.39 4.90 12.21
N VAL A 304 5.27 5.33 11.62
CA VAL A 304 5.26 6.21 10.43
C VAL A 304 5.95 7.54 10.73
N LYS A 305 5.65 8.18 11.86
CA LYS A 305 6.25 9.46 12.26
C LYS A 305 7.75 9.36 12.44
N ILE A 306 8.25 8.24 13.02
CA ILE A 306 9.68 8.00 13.21
C ILE A 306 10.38 7.75 11.87
N LYS A 307 9.84 6.89 11.01
CA LYS A 307 10.49 6.47 9.76
C LYS A 307 10.35 7.50 8.63
N TYR A 308 9.22 8.19 8.57
CA TYR A 308 8.88 9.15 7.52
C TYR A 308 8.32 10.47 8.10
N PRO A 309 9.12 11.23 8.87
CA PRO A 309 8.64 12.42 9.60
C PRO A 309 8.05 13.50 8.69
N GLU A 310 8.63 13.73 7.51
CA GLU A 310 8.12 14.72 6.53
C GLU A 310 6.78 14.28 5.93
N LYS A 311 6.64 12.99 5.63
CA LYS A 311 5.37 12.42 5.14
C LYS A 311 4.30 12.49 6.21
N TYR A 312 4.64 12.12 7.45
CA TYR A 312 3.74 12.25 8.59
C TYR A 312 3.24 13.68 8.76
N ALA A 313 4.15 14.64 8.71
CA ALA A 313 3.83 16.08 8.79
C ALA A 313 2.88 16.51 7.67
N THR A 314 3.08 16.00 6.44
CA THR A 314 2.20 16.30 5.31
C THR A 314 0.80 15.68 5.46
N TRP A 315 0.73 14.45 5.99
CA TRP A 315 -0.52 13.70 6.02
C TRP A 315 -1.40 14.01 7.23
N PHE A 316 -0.80 14.20 8.42
CA PHE A 316 -1.53 14.22 9.69
C PHE A 316 -1.50 15.58 10.39
N THR A 317 -0.42 16.36 10.27
CA THR A 317 -0.33 17.67 10.93
C THR A 317 -1.42 18.65 10.46
N PRO A 318 -1.78 18.74 9.15
CA PRO A 318 -2.87 19.61 8.70
C PRO A 318 -4.25 19.21 9.26
N LEU A 319 -4.40 17.93 9.66
CA LEU A 319 -5.61 17.42 10.31
C LEU A 319 -5.61 17.64 11.82
N GLY A 320 -4.53 18.17 12.39
CA GLY A 320 -4.33 18.34 13.82
C GLY A 320 -4.06 17.04 14.58
N ILE A 321 -3.73 15.94 13.87
CA ILE A 321 -3.43 14.63 14.46
C ILE A 321 -1.95 14.55 14.84
N ASP A 322 -1.69 14.12 16.09
CA ASP A 322 -0.37 13.73 16.54
C ASP A 322 -0.45 12.50 17.48
N ILE A 323 0.68 12.04 17.96
CA ILE A 323 0.83 10.87 18.83
C ILE A 323 0.97 11.35 20.26
N ALA A 324 0.19 10.76 21.19
CA ALA A 324 0.34 11.02 22.61
C ALA A 324 1.68 10.44 23.15
N GLU A 325 2.29 11.15 24.09
CA GLU A 325 3.62 10.80 24.63
C GLU A 325 3.72 9.37 25.18
N GLU A 326 2.66 8.90 25.83
CA GLU A 326 2.59 7.58 26.44
C GLU A 326 2.41 6.42 25.44
N THR A 327 2.30 6.71 24.13
CA THR A 327 2.17 5.68 23.10
C THR A 327 3.47 4.88 23.02
N ASP A 328 3.37 3.57 23.25
CA ASP A 328 4.51 2.63 23.14
C ASP A 328 4.63 2.01 21.73
N GLU A 329 5.31 0.89 21.59
CA GLU A 329 5.50 0.20 20.30
C GLU A 329 4.31 -0.67 19.89
N THR A 330 3.34 -0.87 20.78
CA THR A 330 2.21 -1.78 20.63
C THR A 330 0.87 -1.05 20.63
N THR A 331 0.66 -0.14 21.59
CA THR A 331 -0.61 0.54 21.81
C THR A 331 -0.40 1.99 22.24
N GLY A 332 -1.46 2.78 22.21
CA GLY A 332 -1.43 4.15 22.69
C GLY A 332 -2.65 4.95 22.30
N PHE A 333 -2.46 6.26 22.28
CA PHE A 333 -3.49 7.24 21.94
C PHE A 333 -2.94 8.23 20.91
N ILE A 334 -3.82 8.76 20.09
CA ILE A 334 -3.53 9.96 19.28
C ILE A 334 -3.95 11.20 20.06
N THR A 335 -3.42 12.34 19.63
CA THR A 335 -3.98 13.66 19.97
C THR A 335 -4.67 14.25 18.75
N LEU A 336 -5.69 15.05 18.98
CA LEU A 336 -6.35 15.89 17.97
C LEU A 336 -6.30 17.33 18.44
N GLN A 337 -5.61 18.20 17.69
CA GLN A 337 -5.38 19.60 18.07
C GLN A 337 -4.73 19.74 19.48
N GLY A 338 -3.84 18.82 19.83
CA GLY A 338 -3.16 18.76 21.11
C GLY A 338 -3.94 18.07 22.25
N GLU A 339 -5.22 17.77 22.05
CA GLU A 339 -6.02 17.05 23.04
C GLU A 339 -5.95 15.53 22.83
N ARG A 340 -5.68 14.79 23.90
CA ARG A 340 -5.63 13.32 23.88
C ARG A 340 -7.01 12.73 23.61
N ILE A 341 -7.11 11.82 22.64
CA ILE A 341 -8.34 11.13 22.25
C ILE A 341 -8.45 9.82 23.06
N ALA A 342 -9.14 9.89 24.20
CA ALA A 342 -9.26 8.77 25.13
C ALA A 342 -10.71 8.46 25.55
N THR A 343 -11.64 9.41 25.47
CA THR A 343 -13.04 9.19 25.88
C THR A 343 -13.88 8.63 24.72
N LEU A 344 -15.00 8.00 25.05
CA LEU A 344 -15.97 7.53 24.07
C LEU A 344 -16.42 8.65 23.14
N GLU A 345 -16.78 9.80 23.68
CA GLU A 345 -17.26 10.95 22.92
C GLU A 345 -16.21 11.45 21.91
N GLN A 346 -14.95 11.55 22.32
CA GLN A 346 -13.86 11.95 21.43
C GLN A 346 -13.65 10.94 20.31
N LYS A 347 -13.70 9.63 20.60
CA LYS A 347 -13.54 8.57 19.61
C LYS A 347 -14.74 8.48 18.65
N GLU A 348 -15.96 8.74 19.11
CA GLU A 348 -17.17 8.77 18.26
C GLU A 348 -17.02 9.75 17.09
N ALA A 349 -16.28 10.84 17.25
CA ALA A 349 -16.02 11.77 16.17
C ALA A 349 -15.32 11.12 14.95
N PHE A 350 -14.53 10.07 15.17
CA PHE A 350 -13.77 9.37 14.11
C PHE A 350 -14.63 8.43 13.26
N ARG A 351 -15.89 8.17 13.63
CA ARG A 351 -16.84 7.41 12.80
C ARG A 351 -17.28 8.15 11.55
N ARG A 352 -17.08 9.47 11.52
CA ARG A 352 -17.54 10.31 10.41
C ARG A 352 -16.85 9.91 9.11
N PRO A 353 -17.56 9.90 7.97
CA PRO A 353 -16.99 9.62 6.66
C PRO A 353 -15.77 10.48 6.30
N PHE A 354 -15.70 11.70 6.82
CA PHE A 354 -14.54 12.58 6.70
C PHE A 354 -13.24 11.89 7.15
N TRP A 355 -13.22 11.31 8.36
CA TRP A 355 -12.02 10.67 8.89
C TRP A 355 -11.67 9.40 8.10
N ALA A 356 -12.67 8.59 7.73
CA ALA A 356 -12.44 7.43 6.87
C ALA A 356 -11.75 7.84 5.56
N PHE A 357 -12.19 8.93 4.94
CA PHE A 357 -11.60 9.45 3.70
C PHE A 357 -10.16 9.93 3.91
N GLN A 358 -9.88 10.72 4.96
CA GLN A 358 -8.55 11.25 5.23
C GLN A 358 -7.54 10.10 5.50
N PHE A 359 -7.93 9.12 6.32
CA PHE A 359 -7.10 7.95 6.55
C PHE A 359 -6.91 7.12 5.29
N TRP A 360 -7.96 6.91 4.50
CA TRP A 360 -7.85 6.17 3.24
C TRP A 360 -6.84 6.80 2.26
N LYS A 361 -6.81 8.11 2.14
CA LYS A 361 -5.80 8.81 1.33
C LYS A 361 -4.37 8.47 1.74
N VAL A 362 -4.13 8.33 3.03
CA VAL A 362 -2.83 7.94 3.57
C VAL A 362 -2.55 6.45 3.37
N LEU A 363 -3.57 5.60 3.54
CA LEU A 363 -3.47 4.15 3.31
C LEU A 363 -3.12 3.79 1.85
N MET A 364 -3.40 4.67 0.91
CA MET A 364 -3.00 4.52 -0.49
C MET A 364 -1.51 4.81 -0.75
N GLN A 365 -0.77 5.35 0.23
CA GLN A 365 0.64 5.69 0.05
C GLN A 365 1.54 4.46 0.26
N PRO A 366 2.49 4.19 -0.66
CA PRO A 366 3.35 3.01 -0.57
C PRO A 366 4.14 2.93 0.74
N GLU A 367 4.62 4.07 1.24
CA GLU A 367 5.37 4.13 2.50
C GLU A 367 4.51 3.72 3.69
N PHE A 368 3.25 4.14 3.72
CA PHE A 368 2.32 3.73 4.78
C PHE A 368 1.97 2.25 4.68
N GLN A 369 1.78 1.74 3.46
CA GLN A 369 1.53 0.32 3.20
C GLN A 369 2.71 -0.55 3.63
N ALA A 370 3.95 -0.13 3.36
CA ALA A 370 5.15 -0.82 3.82
C ALA A 370 5.24 -0.87 5.36
N ILE A 371 4.96 0.25 6.04
CA ILE A 371 4.95 0.31 7.51
C ILE A 371 3.89 -0.62 8.10
N GLN A 372 2.73 -0.78 7.47
CA GLN A 372 1.73 -1.74 7.94
C GLN A 372 2.29 -3.17 7.96
N ILE A 373 3.01 -3.58 6.92
CA ILE A 373 3.63 -4.91 6.83
C ILE A 373 4.74 -5.06 7.89
N GLU A 374 5.55 -4.03 8.08
CA GLU A 374 6.59 -4.02 9.13
C GLU A 374 5.99 -4.02 10.54
N HIS A 375 4.86 -3.37 10.76
CA HIS A 375 4.15 -3.40 12.04
C HIS A 375 3.53 -4.78 12.30
N ALA A 376 3.01 -5.44 11.26
CA ALA A 376 2.57 -6.83 11.35
C ALA A 376 3.73 -7.79 11.67
N HIS A 377 4.92 -7.55 11.12
CA HIS A 377 6.13 -8.29 11.46
C HIS A 377 6.52 -8.07 12.93
N ASP A 378 6.50 -6.83 13.41
CA ASP A 378 6.84 -6.55 14.82
C ASP A 378 5.83 -7.16 15.80
N ARG A 379 4.59 -7.42 15.38
CA ARG A 379 3.58 -8.07 16.21
C ARG A 379 4.04 -9.41 16.78
N PHE A 380 4.93 -10.15 16.09
CA PHE A 380 5.52 -11.38 16.63
C PHE A 380 6.27 -11.16 17.94
N LYS A 381 6.82 -9.97 18.17
CA LYS A 381 7.50 -9.60 19.41
C LYS A 381 6.51 -9.51 20.58
N ASN A 382 5.24 -9.22 20.31
CA ASN A 382 4.21 -9.05 21.35
C ASN A 382 3.76 -10.37 21.96
N PHE A 383 3.87 -11.50 21.24
CA PHE A 383 3.37 -12.78 21.72
C PHE A 383 4.33 -13.95 21.44
N TYR A 384 4.81 -14.06 20.20
CA TYR A 384 5.55 -15.25 19.74
C TYR A 384 6.93 -15.37 20.40
N PHE A 385 7.65 -14.24 20.53
CA PHE A 385 8.98 -14.19 21.10
C PHE A 385 9.02 -13.92 22.61
N LYS A 386 7.89 -13.87 23.31
CA LYS A 386 7.86 -13.73 24.76
C LYS A 386 8.60 -14.90 25.41
N PRO A 387 9.66 -14.63 26.20
CA PRO A 387 10.47 -15.70 26.82
C PRO A 387 9.72 -16.44 27.92
N GLU A 388 8.81 -15.76 28.63
CA GLU A 388 8.01 -16.28 29.72
C GLU A 388 6.51 -16.04 29.45
N PRO A 389 5.90 -16.82 28.55
CA PRO A 389 4.50 -16.63 28.23
C PRO A 389 3.61 -17.13 29.38
N LYS A 390 2.64 -16.30 29.76
CA LYS A 390 1.70 -16.64 30.83
C LYS A 390 0.96 -17.95 30.54
N GLY A 391 1.06 -18.90 31.47
CA GLY A 391 0.33 -20.17 31.41
C GLY A 391 0.90 -21.22 30.45
N LEU A 392 2.08 -21.01 29.90
CA LEU A 392 2.78 -22.00 29.09
C LEU A 392 4.11 -22.41 29.74
N PRO A 393 4.51 -23.70 29.65
CA PRO A 393 5.78 -24.18 30.18
C PRO A 393 6.98 -23.80 29.31
N TYR A 394 6.74 -23.42 28.05
CA TYR A 394 7.76 -23.06 27.07
C TYR A 394 7.30 -21.85 26.23
N PRO A 395 8.22 -21.03 25.72
CA PRO A 395 7.89 -19.97 24.77
C PRO A 395 7.29 -20.50 23.48
N LEU A 396 6.40 -19.74 22.85
CA LEU A 396 5.74 -20.16 21.60
C LEU A 396 6.75 -20.45 20.48
N TYR A 397 7.85 -19.68 20.40
CA TYR A 397 8.91 -19.89 19.40
C TYR A 397 9.71 -21.21 19.58
N GLN A 398 9.52 -21.90 20.70
CA GLN A 398 10.04 -23.24 20.92
C GLN A 398 8.98 -24.32 20.64
N ILE A 399 7.71 -24.00 20.85
CA ILE A 399 6.59 -24.95 20.68
C ILE A 399 6.25 -25.11 19.20
N ILE A 400 5.97 -24.01 18.49
CA ILE A 400 5.51 -23.99 17.10
C ILE A 400 6.51 -23.23 16.24
N THR A 401 7.15 -23.92 15.31
CA THR A 401 8.20 -23.38 14.43
C THR A 401 7.96 -23.68 12.96
N SER A 402 6.86 -24.34 12.61
CA SER A 402 6.41 -24.47 11.22
C SER A 402 5.74 -23.18 10.75
N SER A 403 5.98 -22.77 9.52
CA SER A 403 5.38 -21.56 8.94
C SER A 403 3.84 -21.62 8.90
N TYR A 404 3.28 -22.81 8.71
CA TYR A 404 1.84 -23.04 8.80
C TYR A 404 1.32 -22.83 10.23
N GLY A 405 1.99 -23.41 11.22
CA GLY A 405 1.60 -23.25 12.62
C GLY A 405 1.71 -21.81 13.09
N VAL A 406 2.81 -21.13 12.74
CA VAL A 406 3.01 -19.72 13.06
C VAL A 406 1.93 -18.82 12.43
N ALA A 407 1.49 -19.13 11.20
CA ALA A 407 0.37 -18.42 10.57
C ALA A 407 -0.94 -18.59 11.35
N LEU A 408 -1.22 -19.80 11.87
CA LEU A 408 -2.41 -20.05 12.70
C LEU A 408 -2.34 -19.32 14.05
N LEU A 409 -1.15 -19.25 14.67
CA LEU A 409 -0.95 -18.46 15.91
C LEU A 409 -1.14 -16.97 15.66
N LEU A 410 -0.58 -16.43 14.58
CA LEU A 410 -0.73 -15.02 14.22
C LEU A 410 -2.20 -14.68 13.94
N ASP A 411 -2.91 -15.51 13.20
CA ASP A 411 -4.34 -15.35 12.91
C ASP A 411 -5.19 -15.28 14.20
N MET A 412 -4.89 -16.17 15.16
CA MET A 412 -5.55 -16.13 16.47
C MET A 412 -5.18 -14.87 17.24
N HIS A 413 -3.89 -14.49 17.26
CA HIS A 413 -3.42 -13.31 17.97
C HIS A 413 -3.99 -12.01 17.40
N VAL A 414 -4.22 -11.92 16.09
CA VAL A 414 -4.89 -10.76 15.49
C VAL A 414 -6.34 -10.67 15.96
N ASN A 415 -7.03 -11.80 16.05
CA ASN A 415 -8.48 -11.84 16.33
C ASN A 415 -8.82 -11.91 17.82
N ARG A 416 -8.07 -12.71 18.58
CA ARG A 416 -8.24 -12.99 20.02
C ARG A 416 -6.87 -13.15 20.69
N PRO A 417 -6.11 -12.05 20.89
CA PRO A 417 -4.72 -12.14 21.37
C PRO A 417 -4.60 -12.90 22.68
N GLY A 418 -5.46 -12.67 23.66
CA GLY A 418 -5.45 -13.36 24.95
C GLY A 418 -5.76 -14.86 24.91
N TRP A 419 -6.15 -15.41 23.76
CA TRP A 419 -6.55 -16.83 23.66
C TRP A 419 -5.45 -17.74 23.08
N VAL A 420 -4.37 -17.19 22.54
CA VAL A 420 -3.27 -17.99 21.97
C VAL A 420 -2.66 -18.91 23.01
N ASN A 421 -2.22 -18.37 24.13
CA ASN A 421 -1.58 -19.14 25.19
C ASN A 421 -2.52 -20.18 25.84
N PRO A 422 -3.75 -19.83 26.24
CA PRO A 422 -4.70 -20.83 26.77
C PRO A 422 -4.97 -21.99 25.80
N CYS A 423 -5.18 -21.69 24.52
CA CYS A 423 -5.44 -22.76 23.53
C CYS A 423 -4.22 -23.65 23.30
N ILE A 424 -3.01 -23.10 23.25
CA ILE A 424 -1.77 -23.88 23.16
C ILE A 424 -1.54 -24.67 24.45
N GLY A 425 -1.80 -24.09 25.63
CA GLY A 425 -1.68 -24.78 26.92
C GLY A 425 -2.58 -26.03 27.00
N LEU A 426 -3.83 -25.90 26.54
CA LEU A 426 -4.76 -27.04 26.45
C LEU A 426 -4.29 -28.09 25.43
N ALA A 427 -3.78 -27.67 24.28
CA ALA A 427 -3.24 -28.58 23.27
C ALA A 427 -2.01 -29.34 23.79
N LEU A 428 -1.13 -28.68 24.56
CA LEU A 428 -0.01 -29.33 25.24
C LEU A 428 -0.47 -30.33 26.30
N ALA A 429 -1.50 -30.01 27.09
CA ALA A 429 -2.04 -30.91 28.11
C ALA A 429 -2.63 -32.19 27.50
N GLU A 430 -3.24 -32.12 26.34
CA GLU A 430 -3.72 -33.31 25.59
C GLU A 430 -2.56 -34.18 25.10
N ASN A 431 -1.35 -33.63 24.94
CA ASN A 431 -0.14 -34.30 24.45
C ASN A 431 0.95 -34.36 25.54
N ALA A 432 0.56 -34.49 26.82
CA ALA A 432 1.44 -34.38 27.97
C ALA A 432 2.59 -35.40 28.05
N ASN A 433 2.56 -36.44 27.21
CA ASN A 433 3.60 -37.46 27.15
C ASN A 433 4.83 -37.09 26.30
N TYR A 434 4.79 -35.92 25.66
CA TYR A 434 5.90 -35.47 24.84
C TYR A 434 7.05 -34.95 25.71
N ALA A 435 8.27 -35.25 25.28
CA ALA A 435 9.47 -34.61 25.81
C ALA A 435 9.44 -33.08 25.62
N SER A 436 10.47 -32.39 26.08
CA SER A 436 10.58 -30.94 25.84
C SER A 436 10.70 -30.60 24.34
N PRO A 437 10.29 -29.37 23.92
CA PRO A 437 10.20 -28.99 22.50
C PRO A 437 11.50 -29.13 21.69
N ASP A 438 12.65 -29.11 22.33
CA ASP A 438 13.96 -29.34 21.71
C ASP A 438 14.14 -30.76 21.15
N HIS A 439 13.31 -31.70 21.59
CA HIS A 439 13.31 -33.09 21.11
C HIS A 439 12.20 -33.37 20.09
N TRP A 440 11.36 -32.38 19.76
CA TRP A 440 10.25 -32.59 18.82
C TRP A 440 10.69 -32.56 17.36
N GLY A 441 10.09 -33.46 16.58
CA GLY A 441 10.07 -33.39 15.13
C GLY A 441 8.79 -32.75 14.60
N THR A 442 8.61 -32.87 13.31
CA THR A 442 7.41 -32.37 12.60
C THR A 442 6.13 -33.07 13.07
N GLN A 443 6.22 -34.35 13.47
CA GLN A 443 5.04 -35.14 13.87
C GLN A 443 4.46 -34.67 15.21
N GLU A 444 5.30 -34.40 16.21
CA GLU A 444 4.88 -33.89 17.53
C GLU A 444 4.24 -32.50 17.39
N GLU A 445 4.88 -31.60 16.66
CA GLU A 445 4.30 -30.28 16.39
C GLU A 445 2.97 -30.37 15.63
N ALA A 446 2.87 -31.28 14.65
CA ALA A 446 1.63 -31.46 13.88
C ALA A 446 0.47 -31.95 14.76
N GLN A 447 0.72 -32.84 15.73
CA GLN A 447 -0.32 -33.32 16.66
C GLN A 447 -0.78 -32.21 17.61
N ILE A 448 0.16 -31.37 18.11
CA ILE A 448 -0.20 -30.18 18.90
C ILE A 448 -1.04 -29.21 18.08
N LEU A 449 -0.68 -28.96 16.81
CA LEU A 449 -1.45 -28.09 15.93
C LEU A 449 -2.85 -28.65 15.62
N ASP A 450 -3.00 -29.96 15.47
CA ASP A 450 -4.30 -30.58 15.24
C ASP A 450 -5.19 -30.46 16.50
N SER A 451 -4.63 -30.63 17.71
CA SER A 451 -5.32 -30.34 18.97
C SER A 451 -5.67 -28.84 19.10
N TYR A 452 -4.72 -27.95 18.80
CA TYR A 452 -4.92 -26.51 18.82
C TYR A 452 -6.06 -26.07 17.90
N LEU A 453 -6.13 -26.57 16.67
CA LEU A 453 -7.20 -26.23 15.72
C LEU A 453 -8.59 -26.61 16.25
N ARG A 454 -8.71 -27.75 16.88
CA ARG A 454 -9.95 -28.25 17.47
C ARG A 454 -10.36 -27.40 18.68
N ILE A 455 -9.39 -27.07 19.55
CA ILE A 455 -9.60 -26.27 20.74
C ILE A 455 -10.01 -24.85 20.36
N ARG A 456 -9.25 -24.17 19.48
CA ARG A 456 -9.53 -22.77 19.09
C ARG A 456 -10.93 -22.56 18.50
N ALA A 457 -11.48 -23.58 17.85
CA ALA A 457 -12.80 -23.49 17.21
C ALA A 457 -13.94 -23.40 18.24
N THR A 458 -13.73 -23.90 19.44
CA THR A 458 -14.77 -24.00 20.50
C THR A 458 -14.39 -23.24 21.78
N TYR A 459 -13.18 -22.73 21.89
CA TYR A 459 -12.69 -22.06 23.10
C TYR A 459 -13.51 -20.81 23.41
N THR A 460 -13.78 -20.62 24.68
CA THR A 460 -14.34 -19.40 25.25
C THR A 460 -13.78 -19.18 26.66
N ASP A 461 -13.55 -17.94 27.03
CA ASP A 461 -13.11 -17.55 28.38
C ASP A 461 -14.29 -17.04 29.24
N GLY A 462 -15.52 -17.21 28.75
CA GLY A 462 -16.73 -16.74 29.42
C GLY A 462 -17.06 -15.25 29.22
N ARG A 463 -16.13 -14.45 28.70
CA ARG A 463 -16.36 -13.04 28.35
C ARG A 463 -16.85 -12.88 26.92
N TYR A 464 -16.33 -13.69 26.01
CA TYR A 464 -16.64 -13.65 24.59
C TYR A 464 -17.09 -15.03 24.11
N ALA A 465 -17.97 -15.05 23.12
CA ALA A 465 -18.30 -16.26 22.40
C ALA A 465 -17.06 -16.82 21.69
N SER A 466 -17.12 -18.11 21.31
CA SER A 466 -16.09 -18.74 20.48
C SER A 466 -15.79 -17.89 19.25
N MET A 467 -14.56 -18.02 18.73
CA MET A 467 -14.11 -17.26 17.58
C MET A 467 -15.00 -17.55 16.35
N THR A 468 -15.70 -16.52 15.87
CA THR A 468 -16.51 -16.65 14.65
C THR A 468 -15.63 -17.05 13.48
N SER A 469 -16.13 -18.00 12.66
CA SER A 469 -15.43 -18.47 11.46
C SER A 469 -14.02 -19.03 11.71
N ALA A 470 -13.73 -19.54 12.90
CA ALA A 470 -12.41 -20.08 13.24
C ALA A 470 -11.94 -21.17 12.27
N ASN A 471 -12.87 -22.04 11.84
CA ASN A 471 -12.59 -23.13 10.90
C ASN A 471 -12.38 -22.62 9.48
N GLU A 472 -13.20 -21.68 9.01
CA GLU A 472 -13.06 -21.06 7.68
C GLU A 472 -11.73 -20.33 7.56
N ARG A 473 -11.34 -19.58 8.58
CA ARG A 473 -10.05 -18.89 8.66
C ARG A 473 -8.88 -19.86 8.63
N ALA A 474 -8.95 -20.94 9.42
CA ALA A 474 -7.95 -21.99 9.42
C ALA A 474 -7.87 -22.72 8.06
N ASN A 475 -9.01 -22.95 7.40
CA ASN A 475 -9.06 -23.55 6.08
C ASN A 475 -8.41 -22.67 5.01
N GLN A 476 -8.61 -21.33 5.06
CA GLN A 476 -7.91 -20.42 4.14
C GLN A 476 -6.39 -20.49 4.30
N ILE A 477 -5.88 -20.50 5.54
CA ILE A 477 -4.45 -20.72 5.80
C ILE A 477 -4.02 -22.15 5.36
N GLY A 478 -4.91 -23.15 5.53
CA GLY A 478 -4.71 -24.51 5.06
C GLY A 478 -4.56 -24.63 3.54
N LEU A 479 -5.27 -23.81 2.76
CA LEU A 479 -5.10 -23.74 1.30
C LEU A 479 -3.69 -23.25 0.93
N ALA A 480 -3.15 -22.26 1.66
CA ALA A 480 -1.78 -21.81 1.43
C ALA A 480 -0.76 -22.94 1.68
N LYS A 481 -0.98 -23.77 2.68
CA LYS A 481 -0.17 -24.98 2.92
C LYS A 481 -0.30 -25.98 1.77
N GLN A 482 -1.50 -26.27 1.29
CA GLN A 482 -1.73 -27.18 0.16
C GLN A 482 -1.04 -26.71 -1.12
N ASN A 483 -0.98 -25.42 -1.33
CA ASN A 483 -0.32 -24.77 -2.48
C ASN A 483 1.20 -24.59 -2.29
N GLY A 484 1.80 -25.14 -1.23
CA GLY A 484 3.24 -25.06 -0.97
C GLY A 484 3.75 -23.68 -0.56
N LEU A 485 2.85 -22.73 -0.23
CA LEU A 485 3.19 -21.39 0.24
C LEU A 485 3.58 -21.36 1.72
N LEU A 486 3.05 -22.30 2.50
CA LEU A 486 3.37 -22.54 3.91
C LEU A 486 3.69 -24.02 4.12
N SER A 487 4.53 -24.34 5.10
CA SER A 487 4.95 -25.72 5.40
C SER A 487 4.53 -26.12 6.81
N ARG A 488 4.19 -27.41 6.99
CA ARG A 488 4.04 -28.06 8.31
C ARG A 488 5.37 -28.51 8.90
N GLU A 489 6.43 -28.50 8.10
CA GLU A 489 7.75 -28.93 8.57
C GLU A 489 8.22 -28.05 9.71
N ARG A 490 8.60 -28.66 10.83
CA ARG A 490 9.16 -27.98 11.98
C ARG A 490 10.44 -27.24 11.59
N GLY A 491 10.61 -25.98 12.04
CA GLY A 491 11.72 -25.12 11.66
C GLY A 491 11.61 -24.49 10.28
N SER A 492 10.46 -24.60 9.59
CA SER A 492 10.23 -23.97 8.30
C SER A 492 9.91 -22.47 8.38
N PHE A 493 9.67 -21.93 9.58
CA PHE A 493 9.47 -20.50 9.78
C PHE A 493 10.82 -19.79 9.98
N GLU A 494 11.03 -18.75 9.24
CA GLU A 494 12.13 -17.79 9.38
C GLU A 494 11.54 -16.41 9.66
N TYR A 495 11.97 -15.77 10.74
CA TYR A 495 11.53 -14.42 11.08
C TYR A 495 12.35 -13.35 10.33
N LEU A 496 13.68 -13.52 10.30
CA LEU A 496 14.61 -12.66 9.60
C LEU A 496 15.31 -13.42 8.46
N THR A 497 15.66 -12.70 7.41
CA THR A 497 16.47 -13.23 6.29
C THR A 497 17.78 -13.79 6.85
N ASN A 498 18.16 -14.99 6.39
CA ASN A 498 19.38 -15.68 6.82
C ASN A 498 19.43 -16.04 8.31
N GLN A 499 18.29 -16.12 8.98
CA GLN A 499 18.21 -16.50 10.39
C GLN A 499 18.94 -17.81 10.70
N TRP A 500 18.98 -18.73 9.75
CA TRP A 500 19.57 -20.06 9.90
C TRP A 500 21.03 -20.17 9.42
N GLU A 501 21.60 -19.15 8.79
CA GLU A 501 22.96 -19.22 8.23
C GLU A 501 24.06 -19.35 9.30
N GLY A 502 23.84 -18.82 10.50
CA GLY A 502 24.80 -18.90 11.61
C GLY A 502 24.79 -20.21 12.40
N PHE A 503 23.82 -21.09 12.16
CA PHE A 503 23.62 -22.28 13.00
C PHE A 503 24.30 -23.55 12.49
N GLY A 504 24.90 -23.58 11.29
CA GLY A 504 25.75 -24.69 10.79
C GLY A 504 25.09 -26.08 10.74
N MET A 505 23.78 -26.19 10.96
CA MET A 505 23.11 -27.44 11.25
C MET A 505 21.88 -27.69 10.38
N LYS A 506 22.07 -28.49 9.36
CA LYS A 506 20.97 -29.17 8.65
C LYS A 506 20.26 -30.19 9.55
N GLY A 507 19.81 -29.87 10.71
CA GLY A 507 19.16 -30.85 11.59
C GLY A 507 18.53 -30.29 12.86
N ASN A 508 18.87 -29.09 13.26
CA ASN A 508 18.37 -28.51 14.52
C ASN A 508 17.56 -27.21 14.28
N ARG A 509 16.76 -27.14 13.23
CA ARG A 509 15.83 -26.02 13.01
C ARG A 509 14.59 -26.09 13.92
N GLY A 510 14.64 -26.87 14.98
CA GLY A 510 13.50 -27.10 15.87
C GLY A 510 13.13 -25.94 16.78
N MET A 511 14.02 -24.97 17.00
CA MET A 511 13.75 -23.82 17.86
C MET A 511 14.19 -22.53 17.19
N ILE A 512 13.37 -21.50 17.34
CA ILE A 512 13.66 -20.14 16.86
C ILE A 512 14.14 -19.34 18.05
N THR A 513 15.11 -18.45 17.85
CA THR A 513 15.56 -17.51 18.88
C THR A 513 14.94 -16.12 18.64
N PRO A 514 14.71 -15.34 19.70
CA PRO A 514 14.28 -13.96 19.55
C PRO A 514 15.24 -13.16 18.66
N PRO A 515 14.75 -12.15 17.92
CA PRO A 515 15.60 -11.33 17.07
C PRO A 515 16.64 -10.56 17.89
N PRO A 516 17.81 -10.25 17.29
CA PRO A 516 18.83 -9.43 17.97
C PRO A 516 18.26 -8.08 18.43
N GLY A 517 18.59 -7.68 19.64
CA GLY A 517 18.13 -6.41 20.22
C GLY A 517 16.67 -6.40 20.69
N TYR A 518 15.97 -7.55 20.64
CA TYR A 518 14.64 -7.67 21.20
C TYR A 518 14.66 -7.47 22.72
N LYS A 519 13.81 -6.58 23.20
CA LYS A 519 13.59 -6.32 24.62
C LYS A 519 12.10 -6.57 24.91
N PRO A 520 11.77 -7.59 25.71
CA PRO A 520 10.38 -7.94 26.01
C PRO A 520 9.56 -6.80 26.59
N GLU A 521 10.21 -5.90 27.36
CA GLU A 521 9.61 -4.73 27.99
C GLU A 521 9.09 -3.67 26.99
N ASP A 522 9.66 -3.62 25.78
CA ASP A 522 9.22 -2.68 24.73
C ASP A 522 7.91 -3.12 24.05
N TYR A 523 7.51 -4.38 24.25
CA TYR A 523 6.38 -5.01 23.58
C TYR A 523 5.46 -5.67 24.61
N GLN A 524 4.38 -5.01 24.94
CA GLN A 524 3.40 -5.52 25.89
C GLN A 524 2.40 -6.46 25.20
N ASP A 525 1.81 -7.36 25.99
CA ASP A 525 0.71 -8.17 25.48
C ASP A 525 -0.51 -7.28 25.18
N ILE A 526 -1.03 -7.41 23.98
CA ILE A 526 -2.26 -6.71 23.59
C ILE A 526 -3.41 -7.50 24.17
N GLU A 527 -3.96 -7.03 25.29
CA GLU A 527 -5.18 -7.54 25.87
C GLU A 527 -6.37 -6.76 25.28
N GLN A 528 -7.21 -7.43 24.49
CA GLN A 528 -8.50 -6.88 24.03
C GLN A 528 -9.62 -7.31 24.96
#